data_5de75b3bae7b47959b55e3ff1f65abde
#
_entry.id   5de75b3bae7b47959b55e3ff1f65abde
#
_cell.length_a   1.000
_cell.length_b   1.000
_cell.length_c   1.000
_cell.angle_alpha   90.00
_cell.angle_beta   90.00
_cell.angle_gamma   90.00
#
_symmetry.space_group_name_H-M   'P 1'
#
loop_
_entity.id
_entity.type
_entity.pdbx_description
1 polymer ?
#
loop_
_entity_poly.entity_id
_entity_poly.type
_entity_poly.pdbx_seq_one_letter_code
_entity_poly.pdbx_strand_id
1 'polypeptide(L)'
;MRRPHALSLRAALALFVITLSAGPVAGQGEERKGPDRLLRILPVGEAPPFVQKIEDGVRKEQEAPEGSIPPREVVQLTQDGEQEGEPLRLTLDRVSASMPARAGTLPLYASGPGGLDPKPWHKLTVPAKSTHSLALLWRDPKEKKWSKAQSMTLVDDIKSFPAGSIRFVNVSPWTAIVRLNGKSYSIGAYKTARLRGGLLKQVPLSVGVRDKNGKLEMVYNAAVNQAAGERTNVIVYRADGKAPRRPAKVRVLRERARLPPPPRPREG
;
A
#
# COMPACT_ATOMS: atom_id res chain seq x y z
N MET A 1 42.86 29.88 -78.96
CA MET A 1 42.67 31.36 -79.07
C MET A 1 42.47 31.94 -77.66
N ARG A 2 43.31 32.90 -77.37
CA ARG A 2 43.22 33.95 -76.34
C ARG A 2 43.29 33.60 -74.83
N ARG A 3 44.41 34.02 -74.33
CA ARG A 3 44.88 34.38 -72.99
C ARG A 3 44.08 35.58 -72.42
N PRO A 4 44.50 36.12 -71.28
CA PRO A 4 44.65 35.84 -69.85
C PRO A 4 44.08 37.00 -68.99
N HIS A 5 44.21 36.96 -67.67
CA HIS A 5 44.54 38.08 -66.76
C HIS A 5 44.42 37.52 -65.30
N ALA A 6 45.38 37.34 -64.55
CA ALA A 6 46.26 38.24 -63.80
C ALA A 6 45.64 38.87 -62.55
N LEU A 7 46.26 38.49 -61.40
CA LEU A 7 46.57 39.22 -60.18
C LEU A 7 45.44 39.89 -59.33
N SER A 8 45.32 39.49 -58.08
CA SER A 8 45.94 40.32 -57.05
C SER A 8 45.88 39.69 -55.69
N LEU A 9 47.05 39.63 -55.07
CA LEU A 9 47.39 39.28 -53.72
C LEU A 9 46.90 40.39 -52.72
N ARG A 10 46.03 40.09 -51.81
CA ARG A 10 45.83 40.93 -50.62
C ARG A 10 45.79 40.04 -49.37
N ALA A 11 46.88 40.12 -48.62
CA ALA A 11 47.00 39.63 -47.31
C ALA A 11 46.05 40.37 -46.33
N ALA A 12 45.15 39.66 -45.71
CA ALA A 12 44.38 40.19 -44.60
C ALA A 12 44.75 39.38 -43.33
N LEU A 13 45.45 40.04 -42.47
CA LEU A 13 45.82 39.56 -41.11
C LEU A 13 44.54 39.52 -40.28
N ALA A 14 43.97 38.34 -40.04
CA ALA A 14 42.83 38.17 -39.13
C ALA A 14 43.34 37.90 -37.72
N LEU A 15 43.15 38.91 -36.87
CA LEU A 15 43.37 38.86 -35.44
C LEU A 15 42.39 37.88 -34.81
N PHE A 16 42.86 36.75 -34.34
CA PHE A 16 42.03 35.73 -33.63
C PHE A 16 41.87 36.17 -32.18
N VAL A 17 40.75 36.84 -31.89
CA VAL A 17 40.34 37.11 -30.50
C VAL A 17 39.71 35.85 -29.93
N ILE A 18 40.44 35.16 -29.06
CA ILE A 18 39.90 34.03 -28.27
C ILE A 18 39.04 34.61 -27.15
N THR A 19 37.75 34.69 -27.34
CA THR A 19 36.80 34.95 -26.28
C THR A 19 36.58 33.62 -25.53
N LEU A 20 37.19 33.50 -24.33
CA LEU A 20 36.81 32.49 -23.35
C LEU A 20 35.34 32.77 -22.91
N SER A 21 34.43 32.10 -23.52
CA SER A 21 33.06 32.01 -22.99
C SER A 21 33.07 31.05 -21.80
N ALA A 22 33.07 31.61 -20.58
CA ALA A 22 32.69 30.85 -19.38
C ALA A 22 31.26 30.39 -19.59
N GLY A 23 31.09 29.13 -19.99
CA GLY A 23 29.79 28.47 -20.03
C GLY A 23 29.15 28.48 -18.61
N PRO A 24 27.86 28.72 -18.49
CA PRO A 24 27.21 28.58 -17.20
C PRO A 24 27.43 27.14 -16.70
N VAL A 25 28.05 27.02 -15.55
CA VAL A 25 28.07 25.77 -14.79
C VAL A 25 26.60 25.37 -14.60
N ALA A 26 26.19 24.37 -15.34
CA ALA A 26 24.87 23.75 -15.14
C ALA A 26 24.83 23.33 -13.68
N GLY A 27 24.09 24.09 -12.88
CA GLY A 27 23.82 23.74 -11.50
C GLY A 27 23.27 22.32 -11.49
N GLN A 28 23.92 21.46 -10.71
CA GLN A 28 23.40 20.14 -10.38
C GLN A 28 21.95 20.35 -9.97
N GLY A 29 21.03 19.83 -10.79
CA GLY A 29 19.62 19.93 -10.51
C GLY A 29 19.39 19.28 -9.16
N GLU A 30 19.05 20.08 -8.15
CA GLU A 30 18.44 19.55 -6.94
C GLU A 30 17.29 18.65 -7.39
N GLU A 31 17.46 17.34 -7.22
CA GLU A 31 16.35 16.40 -7.33
C GLU A 31 15.22 16.98 -6.50
N ARG A 32 14.20 17.48 -7.14
CA ARG A 32 13.00 17.97 -6.46
C ARG A 32 12.47 16.78 -5.67
N LYS A 33 12.83 16.73 -4.39
CA LYS A 33 12.28 15.81 -3.43
C LYS A 33 10.77 15.97 -3.50
N GLY A 34 10.11 15.04 -4.18
CA GLY A 34 8.65 15.03 -4.23
C GLY A 34 8.14 15.00 -2.78
N PRO A 35 6.92 15.47 -2.51
CA PRO A 35 6.41 15.51 -1.15
C PRO A 35 6.57 14.13 -0.51
N ASP A 36 7.11 14.09 0.72
CA ASP A 36 7.32 12.88 1.49
C ASP A 36 5.98 12.15 1.63
N ARG A 37 5.81 11.09 0.85
CA ARG A 37 4.65 10.21 0.95
C ARG A 37 4.98 9.07 1.87
N LEU A 38 4.01 8.72 2.69
CA LEU A 38 4.13 7.61 3.62
C LEU A 38 3.15 6.50 3.23
N LEU A 39 3.68 5.30 3.11
CA LEU A 39 2.93 4.09 2.85
C LEU A 39 2.97 3.19 4.07
N ARG A 40 1.82 2.63 4.41
CA ARG A 40 1.68 1.51 5.36
C ARG A 40 1.09 0.33 4.63
N ILE A 41 1.40 -0.86 5.07
CA ILE A 41 0.91 -2.10 4.48
C ILE A 41 0.13 -2.89 5.52
N LEU A 42 -0.99 -3.45 5.11
CA LEU A 42 -1.85 -4.30 5.91
C LEU A 42 -2.13 -5.60 5.15
N PRO A 43 -1.42 -6.68 5.44
CA PRO A 43 -1.81 -7.99 4.97
C PRO A 43 -3.04 -8.49 5.74
N VAL A 44 -4.10 -8.91 5.03
CA VAL A 44 -5.29 -9.50 5.64
C VAL A 44 -5.54 -10.91 5.11
N GLY A 45 -5.93 -11.80 5.99
CA GLY A 45 -6.20 -13.17 5.62
C GLY A 45 -6.28 -14.08 6.84
N GLU A 46 -6.25 -15.38 6.58
CA GLU A 46 -6.23 -16.39 7.63
C GLU A 46 -4.82 -16.93 7.80
N ALA A 47 -4.36 -17.02 9.05
CA ALA A 47 -3.15 -17.76 9.35
C ALA A 47 -3.38 -19.26 9.06
N PRO A 48 -2.35 -19.99 8.57
CA PRO A 48 -2.46 -21.43 8.47
C PRO A 48 -2.74 -22.04 9.84
N PRO A 49 -3.38 -23.21 9.87
CA PRO A 49 -3.62 -23.90 11.13
C PRO A 49 -2.33 -24.13 11.90
N PHE A 50 -2.38 -23.90 13.20
CA PHE A 50 -1.30 -24.26 14.11
C PHE A 50 -1.16 -25.79 14.15
N VAL A 51 0.01 -26.31 13.85
CA VAL A 51 0.31 -27.73 13.86
C VAL A 51 1.47 -27.97 14.82
N GLN A 52 1.31 -28.95 15.72
CA GLN A 52 2.38 -29.48 16.56
C GLN A 52 2.73 -30.89 16.13
N LYS A 53 4.01 -31.20 16.12
CA LYS A 53 4.54 -32.58 16.02
C LYS A 53 5.18 -32.98 17.34
N ILE A 54 5.08 -34.25 17.66
CA ILE A 54 5.84 -34.84 18.77
C ILE A 54 7.10 -35.43 18.13
N GLU A 55 8.24 -34.88 18.50
CA GLU A 55 9.57 -35.38 18.09
C GLU A 55 10.35 -35.64 19.38
N ASP A 56 10.83 -36.86 19.54
CA ASP A 56 11.58 -37.32 20.75
C ASP A 56 10.82 -37.08 22.03
N GLY A 57 9.48 -37.27 22.03
CA GLY A 57 8.64 -37.04 23.20
C GLY A 57 8.34 -35.56 23.52
N VAL A 58 8.92 -34.62 22.76
CA VAL A 58 8.72 -33.18 22.94
C VAL A 58 7.77 -32.66 21.88
N ARG A 59 6.79 -31.84 22.32
CA ARG A 59 5.91 -31.11 21.37
C ARG A 59 6.66 -29.95 20.77
N LYS A 60 6.90 -30.02 19.47
CA LYS A 60 7.49 -28.94 18.68
C LYS A 60 6.44 -28.28 17.78
N GLU A 61 6.44 -26.95 17.74
CA GLU A 61 5.62 -26.22 16.77
C GLU A 61 6.17 -26.43 15.36
N GLN A 62 5.29 -26.82 14.46
CA GLN A 62 5.66 -26.93 13.05
C GLN A 62 5.57 -25.54 12.41
N GLU A 63 6.62 -25.17 11.71
CA GLU A 63 6.60 -23.92 10.93
C GLU A 63 5.45 -23.92 9.92
N ALA A 64 4.90 -22.72 9.68
CA ALA A 64 3.87 -22.51 8.68
C ALA A 64 4.41 -22.95 7.30
N PRO A 65 3.58 -23.62 6.46
CA PRO A 65 4.01 -24.00 5.13
C PRO A 65 4.56 -22.79 4.36
N GLU A 66 5.61 -23.00 3.60
CA GLU A 66 6.28 -21.95 2.83
C GLU A 66 5.28 -21.15 1.97
N GLY A 67 5.33 -19.84 2.05
CA GLY A 67 4.46 -18.92 1.33
C GLY A 67 3.01 -18.90 1.81
N SER A 68 2.64 -19.62 2.88
CA SER A 68 1.28 -19.59 3.46
C SER A 68 0.99 -18.32 4.26
N ILE A 69 2.02 -17.61 4.68
CA ILE A 69 1.98 -16.27 5.29
C ILE A 69 2.72 -15.27 4.39
N PRO A 70 2.44 -13.95 4.50
CA PRO A 70 3.22 -12.95 3.76
C PRO A 70 4.69 -13.02 4.17
N PRO A 71 5.63 -12.53 3.33
CA PRO A 71 7.01 -12.35 3.74
C PRO A 71 7.08 -11.59 5.06
N ARG A 72 7.98 -12.02 5.93
CA ARG A 72 8.16 -11.33 7.23
C ARG A 72 8.66 -9.92 7.04
N GLU A 73 9.49 -9.70 6.04
CA GLU A 73 10.09 -8.42 5.72
C GLU A 73 10.07 -8.17 4.22
N VAL A 74 9.87 -6.91 3.87
CA VAL A 74 9.95 -6.43 2.50
C VAL A 74 10.80 -5.15 2.46
N VAL A 75 11.48 -4.95 1.35
CA VAL A 75 12.30 -3.77 1.09
C VAL A 75 11.91 -3.12 -0.23
N GLN A 76 12.24 -1.85 -0.38
CA GLN A 76 12.30 -1.16 -1.66
C GLN A 76 13.75 -1.15 -2.15
N LEU A 77 13.92 -1.08 -3.47
CA LEU A 77 15.22 -0.86 -4.07
C LEU A 77 15.25 0.48 -4.79
N THR A 78 16.40 1.12 -4.77
CA THR A 78 16.72 2.28 -5.61
C THR A 78 16.77 1.87 -7.07
N GLN A 79 16.95 2.83 -7.98
CA GLN A 79 17.15 2.54 -9.41
C GLN A 79 18.43 1.73 -9.68
N ASP A 80 19.43 1.91 -8.82
CA ASP A 80 20.72 1.21 -8.89
C ASP A 80 20.69 -0.18 -8.25
N GLY A 81 19.54 -0.59 -7.72
CA GLY A 81 19.34 -1.90 -7.11
C GLY A 81 19.77 -2.01 -5.65
N GLU A 82 20.15 -0.91 -5.01
CA GLU A 82 20.47 -0.88 -3.60
C GLU A 82 19.20 -0.80 -2.74
N GLN A 83 19.26 -1.32 -1.52
CA GLN A 83 18.15 -1.24 -0.59
C GLN A 83 17.86 0.22 -0.19
N GLU A 84 16.62 0.67 -0.39
CA GLU A 84 16.16 2.00 0.02
C GLU A 84 15.47 1.91 1.40
N GLY A 85 16.15 2.37 2.43
CA GLY A 85 15.62 2.42 3.80
C GLY A 85 15.65 1.08 4.55
N GLU A 86 15.03 1.09 5.72
CA GLU A 86 14.95 -0.07 6.59
C GLU A 86 13.93 -1.11 6.08
N PRO A 87 14.18 -2.42 6.29
CA PRO A 87 13.21 -3.46 5.98
C PRO A 87 11.88 -3.22 6.70
N LEU A 88 10.79 -3.29 5.96
CA LEU A 88 9.46 -3.17 6.51
C LEU A 88 8.92 -4.53 6.94
N ARG A 89 8.71 -4.69 8.24
CA ARG A 89 8.14 -5.92 8.80
C ARG A 89 6.65 -6.02 8.49
N LEU A 90 6.24 -7.14 7.89
CA LEU A 90 4.84 -7.48 7.63
C LEU A 90 4.35 -8.52 8.65
N THR A 91 3.18 -8.27 9.20
CA THR A 91 2.49 -9.22 10.08
C THR A 91 1.05 -9.32 9.64
N LEU A 92 0.56 -10.54 9.51
CA LEU A 92 -0.83 -10.79 9.12
C LEU A 92 -1.78 -10.09 10.09
N ASP A 93 -2.78 -9.41 9.53
CA ASP A 93 -3.80 -8.65 10.26
C ASP A 93 -3.27 -7.49 11.13
N ARG A 94 -2.05 -7.01 10.85
CA ARG A 94 -1.49 -5.82 11.50
C ARG A 94 -1.01 -4.81 10.47
N VAL A 95 -1.27 -3.56 10.75
CA VAL A 95 -0.73 -2.45 9.96
C VAL A 95 0.76 -2.30 10.25
N SER A 96 1.57 -2.25 9.21
CA SER A 96 3.02 -2.05 9.33
C SER A 96 3.39 -0.67 9.88
N ALA A 97 4.65 -0.46 10.21
CA ALA A 97 5.24 0.87 10.30
C ALA A 97 5.05 1.63 8.97
N SER A 98 5.28 2.93 8.99
CA SER A 98 5.27 3.75 7.77
C SER A 98 6.62 3.67 7.09
N MET A 99 6.61 3.59 5.77
CA MET A 99 7.81 3.70 4.94
C MET A 99 7.63 4.85 3.95
N PRO A 100 8.70 5.54 3.54
CA PRO A 100 8.66 6.48 2.42
C PRO A 100 8.18 5.77 1.15
N ALA A 101 7.46 6.47 0.28
CA ALA A 101 7.00 5.91 -0.98
C ALA A 101 6.89 6.97 -2.06
N ARG A 102 7.23 6.63 -3.28
CA ARG A 102 7.04 7.48 -4.45
C ARG A 102 5.67 7.18 -5.09
N ALA A 103 5.08 8.18 -5.74
CA ALA A 103 3.86 7.96 -6.52
C ALA A 103 4.15 7.05 -7.72
N GLY A 104 3.15 6.25 -8.10
CA GLY A 104 3.28 5.32 -9.22
C GLY A 104 3.45 3.87 -8.77
N THR A 105 4.10 3.07 -9.59
CA THR A 105 4.34 1.65 -9.30
C THR A 105 5.53 1.50 -8.37
N LEU A 106 5.31 0.82 -7.26
CA LEU A 106 6.30 0.56 -6.22
C LEU A 106 6.54 -0.96 -6.12
N PRO A 107 7.67 -1.47 -6.60
CA PRO A 107 8.03 -2.86 -6.39
C PRO A 107 8.50 -3.09 -4.96
N LEU A 108 8.01 -4.18 -4.36
CA LEU A 108 8.42 -4.66 -3.04
C LEU A 108 9.15 -5.99 -3.21
N TYR A 109 10.29 -6.13 -2.60
CA TYR A 109 11.11 -7.34 -2.63
C TYR A 109 11.04 -8.04 -1.28
N ALA A 110 10.88 -9.34 -1.28
CA ALA A 110 10.92 -10.13 -0.06
C ALA A 110 12.36 -10.24 0.44
N SER A 111 12.55 -10.04 1.75
CA SER A 111 13.82 -10.24 2.44
C SER A 111 13.67 -11.34 3.48
N GLY A 112 14.67 -12.19 3.62
CA GLY A 112 14.64 -13.33 4.53
C GLY A 112 16.03 -13.88 4.83
N PRO A 113 16.13 -15.01 5.56
CA PRO A 113 17.43 -15.60 5.91
C PRO A 113 18.35 -15.94 4.73
N GLY A 114 17.76 -16.15 3.54
CA GLY A 114 18.48 -16.39 2.28
C GLY A 114 18.90 -15.11 1.56
N GLY A 115 18.69 -13.95 2.15
CA GLY A 115 18.95 -12.65 1.53
C GLY A 115 17.72 -12.06 0.82
N LEU A 116 17.99 -11.18 -0.13
CA LEU A 116 16.99 -10.48 -0.91
C LEU A 116 16.59 -11.30 -2.14
N ASP A 117 15.28 -11.49 -2.36
CA ASP A 117 14.79 -12.09 -3.60
C ASP A 117 15.13 -11.16 -4.79
N PRO A 118 15.76 -11.64 -5.86
CA PRO A 118 16.10 -10.83 -7.02
C PRO A 118 14.87 -10.34 -7.80
N LYS A 119 13.70 -10.96 -7.57
CA LYS A 119 12.45 -10.57 -8.21
C LYS A 119 11.52 -9.88 -7.23
N PRO A 120 10.80 -8.84 -7.66
CA PRO A 120 9.80 -8.22 -6.79
C PRO A 120 8.73 -9.24 -6.41
N TRP A 121 8.53 -9.40 -5.11
CA TRP A 121 7.45 -10.21 -4.55
C TRP A 121 6.07 -9.66 -4.91
N HIS A 122 5.93 -8.34 -4.87
CA HIS A 122 4.66 -7.66 -5.19
C HIS A 122 4.91 -6.26 -5.74
N LYS A 123 3.95 -5.74 -6.53
CA LYS A 123 3.97 -4.37 -7.05
C LYS A 123 2.74 -3.63 -6.56
N LEU A 124 2.95 -2.53 -5.84
CA LEU A 124 1.89 -1.65 -5.39
C LEU A 124 1.72 -0.46 -6.34
N THR A 125 0.52 0.11 -6.38
CA THR A 125 0.29 1.40 -7.02
C THR A 125 0.04 2.44 -5.94
N VAL A 126 0.92 3.44 -5.82
CA VAL A 126 0.83 4.53 -4.85
C VAL A 126 0.16 5.73 -5.49
N PRO A 127 -0.98 6.23 -4.97
CA PRO A 127 -1.70 7.35 -5.55
C PRO A 127 -0.88 8.66 -5.52
N ALA A 128 -0.84 9.38 -6.65
CA ALA A 128 -0.09 10.63 -6.76
C ALA A 128 -0.64 11.78 -5.90
N LYS A 129 -1.93 11.75 -5.56
CA LYS A 129 -2.61 12.83 -4.80
C LYS A 129 -2.64 12.59 -3.29
N SER A 130 -2.05 11.50 -2.80
CA SER A 130 -2.06 11.12 -1.38
C SER A 130 -0.69 11.36 -0.76
N THR A 131 -0.64 11.96 0.43
CA THR A 131 0.56 12.04 1.27
C THR A 131 0.67 10.83 2.20
N HIS A 132 -0.45 10.19 2.51
CA HIS A 132 -0.51 8.97 3.32
C HIS A 132 -1.37 7.93 2.62
N SER A 133 -0.82 6.74 2.46
CA SER A 133 -1.51 5.61 1.83
C SER A 133 -1.49 4.38 2.73
N LEU A 134 -2.53 3.56 2.62
CA LEU A 134 -2.61 2.24 3.22
C LEU A 134 -2.81 1.22 2.10
N ALA A 135 -1.81 0.38 1.84
CA ALA A 135 -1.94 -0.74 0.93
C ALA A 135 -2.49 -1.95 1.68
N LEU A 136 -3.68 -2.37 1.29
CA LEU A 136 -4.27 -3.61 1.73
C LEU A 136 -3.78 -4.73 0.82
N LEU A 137 -3.26 -5.80 1.39
CA LEU A 137 -2.83 -6.99 0.68
C LEU A 137 -3.67 -8.18 1.11
N TRP A 138 -4.06 -9.03 0.18
CA TRP A 138 -4.75 -10.28 0.50
C TRP A 138 -4.35 -11.38 -0.49
N ARG A 139 -4.43 -12.61 -0.04
CA ARG A 139 -4.19 -13.78 -0.86
C ARG A 139 -5.48 -14.18 -1.58
N ASP A 140 -5.39 -14.58 -2.84
CA ASP A 140 -6.50 -15.31 -3.45
C ASP A 140 -6.68 -16.63 -2.70
N PRO A 141 -7.85 -16.93 -2.14
CA PRO A 141 -8.09 -18.19 -1.42
C PRO A 141 -7.92 -19.45 -2.26
N LYS A 142 -7.94 -19.33 -3.59
CA LYS A 142 -7.62 -20.43 -4.51
C LYS A 142 -6.12 -20.70 -4.55
N GLU A 143 -5.32 -19.68 -4.36
CA GLU A 143 -3.86 -19.72 -4.31
C GLU A 143 -3.42 -19.82 -2.86
N LYS A 144 -2.86 -20.94 -2.47
CA LYS A 144 -2.43 -21.16 -1.08
C LYS A 144 -1.20 -20.34 -0.68
N LYS A 145 -0.58 -19.65 -1.64
CA LYS A 145 0.69 -18.92 -1.46
C LYS A 145 0.50 -17.42 -1.61
N TRP A 146 1.22 -16.67 -0.81
CA TRP A 146 1.27 -15.20 -0.85
C TRP A 146 2.10 -14.64 -2.02
N SER A 147 2.79 -15.50 -2.76
CA SER A 147 3.51 -15.11 -3.99
C SER A 147 2.60 -14.50 -5.07
N LYS A 148 1.28 -14.71 -4.97
CA LYS A 148 0.25 -14.12 -5.84
C LYS A 148 -0.71 -13.23 -5.05
N ALA A 149 -0.20 -12.47 -4.09
CA ALA A 149 -1.01 -11.52 -3.36
C ALA A 149 -1.68 -10.51 -4.30
N GLN A 150 -2.90 -10.13 -3.96
CA GLN A 150 -3.63 -9.02 -4.58
C GLN A 150 -3.51 -7.81 -3.68
N SER A 151 -3.71 -6.61 -4.23
CA SER A 151 -3.60 -5.38 -3.45
C SER A 151 -4.63 -4.32 -3.84
N MET A 152 -4.92 -3.45 -2.88
CA MET A 152 -5.68 -2.22 -3.08
C MET A 152 -5.06 -1.12 -2.23
N THR A 153 -4.63 -0.04 -2.84
CA THR A 153 -4.10 1.10 -2.11
C THR A 153 -5.20 2.12 -1.83
N LEU A 154 -5.32 2.48 -0.57
CA LEU A 154 -6.32 3.39 -0.05
C LEU A 154 -5.65 4.73 0.29
N VAL A 155 -6.28 5.84 -0.09
CA VAL A 155 -5.90 7.17 0.41
C VAL A 155 -6.16 7.20 1.91
N ASP A 156 -5.13 7.55 2.70
CA ASP A 156 -5.16 7.45 4.15
C ASP A 156 -4.89 8.78 4.87
N ASP A 157 -4.97 9.87 4.11
CA ASP A 157 -4.86 11.24 4.61
C ASP A 157 -5.98 11.56 5.58
N ILE A 158 -5.71 12.40 6.58
CA ILE A 158 -6.69 12.82 7.58
C ILE A 158 -7.92 13.50 6.94
N LYS A 159 -7.74 14.22 5.82
CA LYS A 159 -8.85 14.84 5.08
C LYS A 159 -9.75 13.80 4.43
N SER A 160 -9.16 12.72 3.92
CA SER A 160 -9.89 11.65 3.23
C SER A 160 -10.49 10.63 4.18
N PHE A 161 -9.84 10.42 5.33
CA PHE A 161 -10.28 9.47 6.35
C PHE A 161 -10.09 10.08 7.76
N PRO A 162 -10.96 11.03 8.15
CA PRO A 162 -10.84 11.73 9.42
C PRO A 162 -11.27 10.86 10.62
N ALA A 163 -10.98 11.36 11.82
CA ALA A 163 -11.52 10.81 13.06
C ALA A 163 -13.05 10.71 13.02
N GLY A 164 -13.61 9.72 13.70
CA GLY A 164 -15.04 9.45 13.73
C GLY A 164 -15.57 8.75 12.46
N SER A 165 -14.70 8.47 11.47
CA SER A 165 -15.11 7.78 10.24
C SER A 165 -14.94 6.27 10.35
N ILE A 166 -15.83 5.54 9.70
CA ILE A 166 -15.73 4.10 9.45
C ILE A 166 -15.58 3.89 7.95
N ARG A 167 -14.50 3.27 7.53
CA ARG A 167 -14.24 2.91 6.14
C ARG A 167 -14.47 1.42 5.95
N PHE A 168 -15.36 1.08 5.05
CA PHE A 168 -15.60 -0.28 4.61
C PHE A 168 -14.78 -0.55 3.36
N VAL A 169 -14.05 -1.65 3.37
CA VAL A 169 -13.23 -2.10 2.24
C VAL A 169 -13.65 -3.52 1.92
N ASN A 170 -14.34 -3.69 0.82
CA ASN A 170 -14.78 -5.01 0.37
C ASN A 170 -13.78 -5.54 -0.67
N VAL A 171 -12.89 -6.44 -0.28
CA VAL A 171 -11.96 -7.15 -1.17
C VAL A 171 -12.44 -8.57 -1.48
N SER A 172 -13.72 -8.87 -1.18
CA SER A 172 -14.33 -10.12 -1.58
C SER A 172 -14.98 -10.02 -2.98
N PRO A 173 -15.23 -11.14 -3.67
CA PRO A 173 -15.88 -11.15 -4.97
C PRO A 173 -17.40 -10.95 -4.90
N TRP A 174 -17.97 -10.74 -3.72
CA TRP A 174 -19.41 -10.58 -3.49
C TRP A 174 -19.75 -9.15 -3.13
N THR A 175 -21.01 -8.80 -3.29
CA THR A 175 -21.54 -7.55 -2.73
C THR A 175 -21.70 -7.70 -1.21
N ALA A 176 -21.05 -6.81 -0.44
CA ALA A 176 -21.23 -6.72 0.99
C ALA A 176 -22.46 -5.84 1.32
N ILE A 177 -23.37 -6.38 2.12
CA ILE A 177 -24.51 -5.64 2.69
C ILE A 177 -24.14 -5.29 4.13
N VAL A 178 -23.98 -4.00 4.38
CA VAL A 178 -23.56 -3.47 5.67
C VAL A 178 -24.74 -2.78 6.32
N ARG A 179 -25.09 -3.18 7.54
CA ARG A 179 -26.05 -2.45 8.38
C ARG A 179 -25.29 -1.76 9.51
N LEU A 180 -25.24 -0.46 9.46
CA LEU A 180 -24.54 0.38 10.43
C LEU A 180 -25.55 1.30 11.13
N ASN A 181 -25.67 1.19 12.44
CA ASN A 181 -26.61 1.99 13.24
C ASN A 181 -28.01 2.03 12.62
N GLY A 182 -28.55 0.85 12.27
CA GLY A 182 -29.89 0.68 11.69
C GLY A 182 -30.01 0.96 10.18
N LYS A 183 -29.06 1.68 9.57
CA LYS A 183 -29.07 1.99 8.12
C LYS A 183 -28.33 0.94 7.32
N SER A 184 -28.89 0.55 6.19
CA SER A 184 -28.29 -0.45 5.29
C SER A 184 -27.60 0.19 4.11
N TYR A 185 -26.42 -0.37 3.74
CA TYR A 185 -25.57 0.07 2.64
C TYR A 185 -25.13 -1.14 1.82
N SER A 186 -25.04 -0.97 0.52
CA SER A 186 -24.52 -1.99 -0.39
C SER A 186 -23.14 -1.57 -0.89
N ILE A 187 -22.14 -2.44 -0.72
CA ILE A 187 -20.76 -2.18 -1.13
C ILE A 187 -20.35 -3.28 -2.10
N GLY A 188 -20.21 -2.92 -3.37
CA GLY A 188 -19.88 -3.86 -4.44
C GLY A 188 -18.54 -4.58 -4.20
N ALA A 189 -18.32 -5.67 -4.92
CA ALA A 189 -17.07 -6.39 -4.95
C ALA A 189 -15.89 -5.44 -5.29
N TYR A 190 -14.80 -5.53 -4.54
CA TYR A 190 -13.58 -4.72 -4.72
C TYR A 190 -13.84 -3.20 -4.67
N LYS A 191 -14.82 -2.77 -3.86
CA LYS A 191 -15.18 -1.36 -3.67
C LYS A 191 -14.98 -0.94 -2.21
N THR A 192 -14.91 0.36 -2.03
CA THR A 192 -14.81 1.00 -0.71
C THR A 192 -15.95 1.97 -0.50
N ALA A 193 -16.35 2.14 0.75
CA ALA A 193 -17.28 3.17 1.18
C ALA A 193 -16.81 3.77 2.50
N ARG A 194 -17.00 5.07 2.67
CA ARG A 194 -16.73 5.76 3.93
C ARG A 194 -18.04 6.25 4.51
N LEU A 195 -18.32 5.86 5.73
CA LEU A 195 -19.50 6.26 6.48
C LEU A 195 -19.07 6.99 7.77
N ARG A 196 -19.93 7.85 8.27
CA ARG A 196 -19.74 8.44 9.60
C ARG A 196 -20.28 7.46 10.62
N GLY A 197 -19.49 7.13 11.64
CA GLY A 197 -19.90 6.20 12.72
C GLY A 197 -20.95 6.78 13.67
N GLY A 198 -21.19 8.08 13.59
CA GLY A 198 -22.05 8.78 14.53
C GLY A 198 -21.32 9.12 15.83
N LEU A 199 -22.09 9.59 16.83
CA LEU A 199 -21.57 9.97 18.15
C LEU A 199 -21.56 8.81 19.17
N LEU A 200 -22.00 7.62 18.74
CA LEU A 200 -22.10 6.47 19.62
C LEU A 200 -20.72 5.89 19.90
N LYS A 201 -20.41 5.60 21.16
CA LYS A 201 -19.21 4.88 21.55
C LYS A 201 -19.23 3.43 21.06
N GLN A 202 -20.42 2.84 21.00
CA GLN A 202 -20.67 1.50 20.46
C GLN A 202 -21.65 1.61 19.29
N VAL A 203 -21.16 1.30 18.08
CA VAL A 203 -21.94 1.39 16.85
C VAL A 203 -22.36 -0.02 16.46
N PRO A 204 -23.65 -0.36 16.48
CA PRO A 204 -24.13 -1.65 15.99
C PRO A 204 -23.76 -1.84 14.53
N LEU A 205 -23.07 -2.94 14.22
CA LEU A 205 -22.61 -3.29 12.89
C LEU A 205 -22.99 -4.73 12.58
N SER A 206 -23.66 -4.92 11.45
CA SER A 206 -23.84 -6.23 10.84
C SER A 206 -23.33 -6.21 9.41
N VAL A 207 -22.67 -7.28 8.98
CA VAL A 207 -22.19 -7.44 7.61
C VAL A 207 -22.65 -8.79 7.09
N GLY A 208 -23.33 -8.77 5.95
CA GLY A 208 -23.65 -9.95 5.16
C GLY A 208 -23.00 -9.84 3.78
N VAL A 209 -22.80 -10.95 3.12
CA VAL A 209 -22.37 -11.01 1.72
C VAL A 209 -23.48 -11.63 0.89
N ARG A 210 -23.71 -11.06 -0.30
CA ARG A 210 -24.69 -11.56 -1.25
C ARG A 210 -23.94 -12.26 -2.39
N ASP A 211 -24.16 -13.56 -2.53
CA ASP A 211 -23.55 -14.34 -3.58
C ASP A 211 -24.18 -14.06 -4.97
N LYS A 212 -23.64 -14.71 -6.00
CA LYS A 212 -24.12 -14.60 -7.38
C LYS A 212 -25.58 -15.04 -7.58
N ASN A 213 -26.10 -15.87 -6.68
CA ASN A 213 -27.50 -16.38 -6.73
C ASN A 213 -28.44 -15.47 -5.92
N GLY A 214 -27.96 -14.36 -5.38
CA GLY A 214 -28.75 -13.44 -4.57
C GLY A 214 -28.91 -13.85 -3.11
N LYS A 215 -28.36 -15.00 -2.69
CA LYS A 215 -28.43 -15.47 -1.29
C LYS A 215 -27.59 -14.57 -0.40
N LEU A 216 -28.21 -14.03 0.64
CA LEU A 216 -27.55 -13.22 1.66
C LEU A 216 -27.09 -14.12 2.82
N GLU A 217 -25.81 -14.07 3.14
CA GLU A 217 -25.25 -14.78 4.28
C GLU A 217 -24.59 -13.81 5.24
N MET A 218 -25.01 -13.85 6.52
CA MET A 218 -24.45 -13.00 7.57
C MET A 218 -23.10 -13.51 8.01
N VAL A 219 -22.08 -12.65 7.90
CA VAL A 219 -20.67 -12.99 8.21
C VAL A 219 -20.16 -12.31 9.45
N TYR A 220 -20.77 -11.20 9.86
CA TYR A 220 -20.39 -10.45 11.05
C TYR A 220 -21.62 -9.80 11.70
N ASN A 221 -21.70 -9.83 13.03
CA ASN A 221 -22.73 -9.13 13.79
C ASN A 221 -22.20 -8.83 15.21
N ALA A 222 -21.75 -7.61 15.42
CA ALA A 222 -21.27 -7.13 16.71
C ALA A 222 -21.22 -5.60 16.71
N ALA A 223 -21.17 -5.00 17.90
CA ALA A 223 -20.92 -3.58 18.02
C ALA A 223 -19.44 -3.27 17.75
N VAL A 224 -19.19 -2.17 17.06
CA VAL A 224 -17.85 -1.59 16.88
C VAL A 224 -17.68 -0.44 17.86
N ASN A 225 -16.70 -0.59 18.77
CA ASN A 225 -16.33 0.51 19.66
C ASN A 225 -15.58 1.56 18.86
N GLN A 226 -15.95 2.81 19.02
CA GLN A 226 -15.28 3.95 18.39
C GLN A 226 -15.09 5.06 19.42
N ALA A 227 -13.85 5.36 19.75
CA ALA A 227 -13.52 6.47 20.63
C ALA A 227 -13.34 7.78 19.84
N ALA A 228 -13.43 8.90 20.56
CA ALA A 228 -13.08 10.19 19.99
C ALA A 228 -11.61 10.16 19.51
N GLY A 229 -11.35 10.69 18.32
CA GLY A 229 -10.02 10.65 17.73
C GLY A 229 -9.65 9.33 17.03
N GLU A 230 -10.48 8.29 17.08
CA GLU A 230 -10.28 7.06 16.34
C GLU A 230 -10.97 7.08 14.97
N ARG A 231 -10.46 6.25 14.07
CA ARG A 231 -11.05 5.88 12.79
C ARG A 231 -10.99 4.36 12.65
N THR A 232 -11.95 3.80 11.94
CA THR A 232 -12.12 2.34 11.87
C THR A 232 -12.13 1.86 10.42
N ASN A 233 -11.31 0.86 10.11
CA ASN A 233 -11.40 0.10 8.87
C ASN A 233 -12.18 -1.19 9.14
N VAL A 234 -13.21 -1.46 8.34
CA VAL A 234 -13.96 -2.71 8.31
C VAL A 234 -13.68 -3.38 6.98
N ILE A 235 -12.91 -4.44 6.99
CA ILE A 235 -12.41 -5.12 5.81
C ILE A 235 -13.17 -6.42 5.66
N VAL A 236 -13.83 -6.58 4.50
CA VAL A 236 -14.55 -7.81 4.12
C VAL A 236 -13.71 -8.54 3.09
N TYR A 237 -13.29 -9.76 3.39
CA TYR A 237 -12.48 -10.57 2.51
C TYR A 237 -13.02 -11.99 2.40
N ARG A 238 -12.68 -12.68 1.34
CA ARG A 238 -13.10 -14.06 1.12
C ARG A 238 -12.43 -14.98 2.14
N ALA A 239 -13.21 -15.87 2.77
CA ALA A 239 -12.66 -16.88 3.67
C ALA A 239 -11.84 -17.92 2.91
N ASP A 240 -10.80 -18.43 3.55
CA ASP A 240 -9.94 -19.49 3.02
C ASP A 240 -10.63 -20.86 3.09
N GLY A 241 -10.10 -21.81 2.33
CA GLY A 241 -10.56 -23.19 2.30
C GLY A 241 -11.53 -23.52 1.14
N LYS A 242 -11.71 -24.83 0.91
CA LYS A 242 -12.57 -25.33 -0.17
C LYS A 242 -14.05 -25.12 0.12
N ALA A 243 -14.48 -25.27 1.39
CA ALA A 243 -15.86 -25.13 1.85
C ALA A 243 -15.87 -24.45 3.23
N PRO A 244 -15.54 -23.16 3.31
CA PRO A 244 -15.53 -22.45 4.59
C PRO A 244 -16.96 -22.36 5.14
N ARG A 245 -17.11 -22.45 6.47
CA ARG A 245 -18.41 -22.31 7.14
C ARG A 245 -19.15 -21.00 6.76
N ARG A 246 -18.38 -19.94 6.52
CA ARG A 246 -18.89 -18.66 6.02
C ARG A 246 -18.08 -18.25 4.80
N PRO A 247 -18.68 -17.73 3.73
CA PRO A 247 -17.97 -17.42 2.49
C PRO A 247 -16.96 -16.27 2.66
N ALA A 248 -17.23 -15.35 3.58
CA ALA A 248 -16.38 -14.20 3.85
C ALA A 248 -16.12 -14.05 5.35
N LYS A 249 -15.06 -13.31 5.66
CA LYS A 249 -14.69 -12.87 7.00
C LYS A 249 -14.59 -11.36 7.05
N VAL A 250 -14.69 -10.83 8.27
CA VAL A 250 -14.61 -9.39 8.53
C VAL A 250 -13.51 -9.13 9.54
N ARG A 251 -12.60 -8.22 9.19
CA ARG A 251 -11.60 -7.68 10.11
C ARG A 251 -11.96 -6.24 10.43
N VAL A 252 -12.06 -5.94 11.71
CA VAL A 252 -12.28 -4.59 12.21
C VAL A 252 -10.97 -4.09 12.82
N LEU A 253 -10.44 -2.99 12.28
CA LEU A 253 -9.20 -2.38 12.73
C LEU A 253 -9.49 -0.94 13.14
N ARG A 254 -9.24 -0.63 14.40
CA ARG A 254 -9.32 0.70 14.96
C ARG A 254 -7.94 1.29 15.11
N GLU A 255 -7.80 2.54 14.79
CA GLU A 255 -6.55 3.28 14.97
C GLU A 255 -6.86 4.73 15.33
N ARG A 256 -5.95 5.38 16.03
CA ARG A 256 -6.04 6.82 16.23
C ARG A 256 -5.86 7.53 14.88
N ALA A 257 -6.72 8.49 14.61
CA ALA A 257 -6.52 9.35 13.44
C ALA A 257 -5.20 10.12 13.62
N ARG A 258 -4.40 10.15 12.57
CA ARG A 258 -3.16 10.94 12.59
C ARG A 258 -3.53 12.40 12.68
N LEU A 259 -3.00 13.10 13.65
CA LEU A 259 -3.12 14.53 13.72
C LEU A 259 -2.25 15.16 12.62
N PRO A 260 -2.70 16.26 12.00
CA PRO A 260 -1.81 17.02 11.13
C PRO A 260 -0.60 17.49 11.95
N PRO A 261 0.59 17.58 11.35
CA PRO A 261 1.72 18.17 12.04
C PRO A 261 1.35 19.58 12.52
N PRO A 262 1.85 20.02 13.68
CA PRO A 262 1.62 21.38 14.13
C PRO A 262 2.06 22.37 13.05
N PRO A 263 1.36 23.51 12.88
CA PRO A 263 1.79 24.53 11.94
C PRO A 263 3.23 24.93 12.28
N ARG A 264 4.08 25.02 11.26
CA ARG A 264 5.44 25.52 11.46
C ARG A 264 5.33 26.93 12.06
N PRO A 265 6.14 27.25 13.07
CA PRO A 265 6.24 28.63 13.53
C PRO A 265 6.48 29.53 12.32
N ARG A 266 5.73 30.59 12.19
CA ARG A 266 6.04 31.61 11.20
C ARG A 266 7.37 32.23 11.63
N GLU A 267 8.40 32.00 10.84
CA GLU A 267 9.64 32.76 10.97
C GLU A 267 9.26 34.24 10.71
N GLY A 268 9.27 35.02 11.80
CA GLY A 268 9.00 36.45 11.79
C GLY A 268 10.19 37.24 11.25
#